data_cf9d38ef64330928c19fc36a26d12529
#
_entry.id   cf9d38ef64330928c19fc36a26d12529
#
_cell.length_a   1.000
_cell.length_b   1.000
_cell.length_c   1.000
_cell.angle_alpha   90.00
_cell.angle_beta   90.00
_cell.angle_gamma   90.00
#
_symmetry.space_group_name_H-M   'P 1'
#
loop_
_entity.id
_entity.type
_entity.pdbx_description
1 polymer ?
#
loop_
_entity_poly.entity_id
_entity_poly.type
_entity_poly.pdbx_seq_one_letter_code
_entity_poly.pdbx_strand_id
1 'polypeptide(L)'
;SGLFLHNHRFIMKGQTEQIFKELNPAQREAVSNIEGPSLIVAGAGSGITRVLTCRIANILAHGHNPSRVLALTFTKKAAGEMKERIASIVGERSARRLWMGTFHAIFIRFLRDYSQELGYPREFTIYDQSDSRNAIKQCIKELQLDDKIYKPAQIQSRISLAKNNLITVSGYYADAALMESDAASRRGRIADIYALYVKKCKTAGAMDFDDILLNTNILLKNFPDARE
;
A
#
# COMPACT_ATOMS: atom_id res chain seq x y z
N SER A 1 23.69 -2.86 29.23
CA SER A 1 22.88 -2.91 27.99
C SER A 1 23.58 -3.63 26.83
N GLY A 2 24.90 -3.67 26.79
CA GLY A 2 25.68 -4.37 25.74
C GLY A 2 25.57 -5.90 25.75
N LEU A 3 25.48 -6.51 26.92
CA LEU A 3 25.38 -7.98 27.08
C LEU A 3 24.02 -8.53 26.56
N PHE A 4 22.97 -7.80 26.69
CA PHE A 4 21.61 -8.18 26.21
C PHE A 4 21.50 -8.15 24.67
N LEU A 5 22.15 -7.20 24.03
CA LEU A 5 22.24 -7.11 22.57
C LEU A 5 23.12 -8.23 21.97
N HIS A 6 24.20 -8.59 22.67
CA HIS A 6 25.11 -9.66 22.25
C HIS A 6 24.43 -11.04 22.34
N ASN A 7 23.72 -11.33 23.42
CA ASN A 7 23.00 -12.59 23.59
C ASN A 7 21.82 -12.72 22.57
N HIS A 8 21.12 -11.64 22.29
CA HIS A 8 20.01 -11.67 21.32
C HIS A 8 20.51 -11.93 19.89
N ARG A 9 21.68 -11.37 19.54
CA ARG A 9 22.35 -11.60 18.26
C ARG A 9 22.85 -13.03 18.10
N PHE A 10 23.26 -13.65 19.17
CA PHE A 10 23.78 -15.04 19.19
C PHE A 10 22.62 -16.05 19.06
N ILE A 11 21.51 -15.84 19.75
CA ILE A 11 20.28 -16.68 19.65
C ILE A 11 19.70 -16.59 18.23
N MET A 12 19.61 -15.39 17.65
CA MET A 12 19.12 -15.21 16.29
C MET A 12 20.01 -15.87 15.24
N LYS A 13 21.35 -15.86 15.40
CA LYS A 13 22.28 -16.52 14.49
C LYS A 13 22.11 -18.04 14.47
N GLY A 14 21.98 -18.68 15.63
CA GLY A 14 21.76 -20.12 15.72
C GLY A 14 20.42 -20.59 15.11
N GLN A 15 19.35 -19.84 15.32
CA GLN A 15 18.04 -20.11 14.71
C GLN A 15 18.06 -19.90 13.19
N THR A 16 18.76 -18.88 12.72
CA THR A 16 18.90 -18.59 11.29
C THR A 16 19.70 -19.69 10.59
N GLU A 17 20.78 -20.19 11.18
CA GLU A 17 21.55 -21.31 10.64
C GLU A 17 20.71 -22.59 10.48
N GLN A 18 19.83 -22.87 11.43
CA GLN A 18 18.95 -24.03 11.34
C GLN A 18 17.91 -23.90 10.20
N ILE A 19 17.39 -22.69 10.00
CA ILE A 19 16.44 -22.40 8.91
C ILE A 19 17.13 -22.56 7.54
N PHE A 20 18.39 -22.12 7.40
CA PHE A 20 19.15 -22.27 6.17
C PHE A 20 19.38 -23.73 5.77
N LYS A 21 19.48 -24.65 6.75
CA LYS A 21 19.68 -26.09 6.48
C LYS A 21 18.49 -26.73 5.76
N GLU A 22 17.30 -26.19 5.94
CA GLU A 22 16.07 -26.70 5.34
C GLU A 22 15.72 -26.08 3.98
N LEU A 23 16.52 -25.13 3.50
CA LEU A 23 16.34 -24.46 2.22
C LEU A 23 17.12 -25.18 1.11
N ASN A 24 16.52 -25.29 -0.07
CA ASN A 24 17.25 -25.74 -1.26
C ASN A 24 18.25 -24.66 -1.74
N PRO A 25 19.17 -24.98 -2.67
CA PRO A 25 20.19 -24.03 -3.12
C PRO A 25 19.64 -22.69 -3.63
N ALA A 26 18.60 -22.71 -4.47
CA ALA A 26 17.99 -21.50 -5.00
C ALA A 26 17.30 -20.64 -3.91
N GLN A 27 16.64 -21.30 -2.97
CA GLN A 27 16.04 -20.63 -1.81
C GLN A 27 17.12 -20.01 -0.89
N ARG A 28 18.24 -20.69 -0.69
CA ARG A 28 19.37 -20.16 0.09
C ARG A 28 19.97 -18.93 -0.56
N GLU A 29 20.18 -18.95 -1.86
CA GLU A 29 20.66 -17.80 -2.63
C GLU A 29 19.71 -16.60 -2.45
N ALA A 30 18.40 -16.80 -2.64
CA ALA A 30 17.38 -15.78 -2.48
C ALA A 30 17.35 -15.19 -1.05
N VAL A 31 17.58 -16.00 -0.01
CA VAL A 31 17.60 -15.55 1.38
C VAL A 31 18.91 -14.84 1.72
N SER A 32 20.03 -15.26 1.17
CA SER A 32 21.37 -14.71 1.45
C SER A 32 21.60 -13.36 0.79
N ASN A 33 21.02 -13.14 -0.40
CA ASN A 33 21.18 -11.89 -1.14
C ASN A 33 20.29 -10.79 -0.55
N ILE A 34 20.74 -10.12 0.49
CA ILE A 34 19.96 -9.06 1.20
C ILE A 34 20.23 -7.65 0.68
N GLU A 35 21.26 -7.46 -0.13
CA GLU A 35 21.66 -6.16 -0.67
C GLU A 35 21.07 -5.94 -2.07
N GLY A 36 20.66 -4.69 -2.32
CA GLY A 36 20.15 -4.27 -3.63
C GLY A 36 18.79 -4.87 -4.02
N PRO A 37 18.24 -4.44 -5.17
CA PRO A 37 16.99 -4.96 -5.71
C PRO A 37 17.16 -6.40 -6.21
N SER A 38 16.23 -7.28 -5.87
CA SER A 38 16.20 -8.67 -6.34
C SER A 38 14.78 -9.10 -6.69
N LEU A 39 14.63 -9.84 -7.79
CA LEU A 39 13.38 -10.43 -8.23
C LEU A 39 13.47 -11.96 -8.05
N ILE A 40 12.53 -12.52 -7.30
CA ILE A 40 12.41 -13.97 -7.10
C ILE A 40 11.17 -14.44 -7.83
N VAL A 41 11.37 -15.23 -8.89
CA VAL A 41 10.26 -15.84 -9.65
C VAL A 41 10.05 -17.26 -9.15
N ALA A 42 8.84 -17.55 -8.69
CA ALA A 42 8.51 -18.81 -8.06
C ALA A 42 7.10 -19.29 -8.47
N GLY A 43 6.97 -20.56 -8.77
CA GLY A 43 5.66 -21.18 -9.04
C GLY A 43 4.85 -21.44 -7.78
N ALA A 44 3.58 -21.79 -7.95
CA ALA A 44 2.73 -22.21 -6.85
C ALA A 44 3.33 -23.42 -6.13
N GLY A 45 3.33 -23.40 -4.79
CA GLY A 45 3.92 -24.48 -3.97
C GLY A 45 5.45 -24.43 -3.83
N SER A 46 6.15 -23.47 -4.45
CA SER A 46 7.61 -23.34 -4.38
C SER A 46 8.16 -22.92 -3.00
N GLY A 47 7.27 -22.61 -2.05
CA GLY A 47 7.69 -22.14 -0.73
C GLY A 47 8.12 -20.67 -0.68
N ILE A 48 7.67 -19.82 -1.61
CA ILE A 48 8.04 -18.40 -1.67
C ILE A 48 7.77 -17.66 -0.36
N THR A 49 6.68 -17.97 0.33
CA THR A 49 6.37 -17.40 1.64
C THR A 49 7.44 -17.75 2.67
N ARG A 50 7.98 -18.97 2.63
CA ARG A 50 9.09 -19.42 3.48
C ARG A 50 10.36 -18.65 3.15
N VAL A 51 10.69 -18.51 1.87
CA VAL A 51 11.84 -17.72 1.42
C VAL A 51 11.76 -16.30 1.93
N LEU A 52 10.60 -15.63 1.76
CA LEU A 52 10.41 -14.27 2.25
C LEU A 52 10.57 -14.16 3.76
N THR A 53 9.99 -15.10 4.52
CA THR A 53 10.09 -15.16 5.98
C THR A 53 11.54 -15.34 6.44
N CYS A 54 12.26 -16.29 5.82
CA CYS A 54 13.67 -16.55 6.12
C CYS A 54 14.56 -15.36 5.72
N ARG A 55 14.26 -14.68 4.61
CA ARG A 55 14.98 -13.48 4.18
C ARG A 55 14.84 -12.35 5.19
N ILE A 56 13.63 -12.09 5.70
CA ILE A 56 13.40 -11.10 6.75
C ILE A 56 14.19 -11.47 8.02
N ALA A 57 14.11 -12.71 8.45
CA ALA A 57 14.88 -13.19 9.59
C ALA A 57 16.40 -12.99 9.40
N ASN A 58 16.92 -13.26 8.19
CA ASN A 58 18.31 -13.06 7.85
C ASN A 58 18.72 -11.57 7.88
N ILE A 59 17.88 -10.69 7.35
CA ILE A 59 18.07 -9.22 7.43
C ILE A 59 18.19 -8.78 8.89
N LEU A 60 17.31 -9.25 9.76
CA LEU A 60 17.35 -8.91 11.18
C LEU A 60 18.57 -9.51 11.90
N ALA A 61 19.00 -10.73 11.53
CA ALA A 61 20.21 -11.36 12.06
C ALA A 61 21.48 -10.59 11.69
N HIS A 62 21.50 -9.88 10.56
CA HIS A 62 22.58 -8.97 10.18
C HIS A 62 22.56 -7.62 10.92
N GLY A 63 21.63 -7.44 11.86
CA GLY A 63 21.60 -6.29 12.76
C GLY A 63 20.75 -5.11 12.24
N HIS A 64 19.99 -5.29 11.16
CA HIS A 64 19.07 -4.26 10.69
C HIS A 64 17.94 -4.04 11.71
N ASN A 65 17.54 -2.78 11.87
CA ASN A 65 16.46 -2.42 12.80
C ASN A 65 15.12 -2.91 12.27
N PRO A 66 14.35 -3.72 13.02
CA PRO A 66 13.02 -4.19 12.59
C PRO A 66 12.07 -3.08 12.17
N SER A 67 12.13 -1.91 12.79
CA SER A 67 11.27 -0.78 12.44
C SER A 67 11.58 -0.13 11.08
N ARG A 68 12.65 -0.53 10.43
CA ARG A 68 13.04 -0.11 9.07
C ARG A 68 12.79 -1.19 8.02
N VAL A 69 12.15 -2.29 8.39
CA VAL A 69 11.83 -3.39 7.49
C VAL A 69 10.33 -3.37 7.17
N LEU A 70 10.02 -3.29 5.89
CA LEU A 70 8.66 -3.28 5.35
C LEU A 70 8.39 -4.57 4.56
N ALA A 71 7.34 -5.31 4.94
CA ALA A 71 6.90 -6.52 4.27
C ALA A 71 5.43 -6.43 3.89
N LEU A 72 5.15 -6.45 2.60
CA LEU A 72 3.81 -6.24 2.05
C LEU A 72 3.27 -7.51 1.39
N THR A 73 1.97 -7.77 1.57
CA THR A 73 1.23 -8.85 0.93
C THR A 73 -0.08 -8.32 0.35
N PHE A 74 -0.73 -9.14 -0.50
CA PHE A 74 -2.02 -8.75 -1.08
C PHE A 74 -3.21 -9.12 -0.18
N THR A 75 -3.10 -10.18 0.63
CA THR A 75 -4.23 -10.67 1.42
C THR A 75 -3.95 -10.62 2.93
N LYS A 76 -5.00 -10.38 3.71
CA LYS A 76 -4.94 -10.41 5.18
C LYS A 76 -4.48 -11.78 5.70
N LYS A 77 -4.91 -12.86 5.04
CA LYS A 77 -4.53 -14.23 5.40
C LYS A 77 -3.01 -14.42 5.26
N ALA A 78 -2.46 -14.07 4.09
CA ALA A 78 -1.02 -14.18 3.85
C ALA A 78 -0.21 -13.29 4.81
N ALA A 79 -0.69 -12.09 5.13
CA ALA A 79 -0.07 -11.22 6.12
C ALA A 79 -0.05 -11.84 7.52
N GLY A 80 -1.15 -12.45 7.96
CA GLY A 80 -1.24 -13.15 9.25
C GLY A 80 -0.27 -14.34 9.32
N GLU A 81 -0.30 -15.23 8.34
CA GLU A 81 0.60 -16.38 8.25
C GLU A 81 2.09 -15.97 8.25
N MET A 82 2.42 -14.92 7.50
CA MET A 82 3.78 -14.40 7.46
C MET A 82 4.21 -13.85 8.82
N LYS A 83 3.32 -13.13 9.50
CA LYS A 83 3.59 -12.54 10.82
C LYS A 83 3.85 -13.63 11.87
N GLU A 84 3.03 -14.66 11.92
CA GLU A 84 3.20 -15.79 12.83
C GLU A 84 4.53 -16.51 12.59
N ARG A 85 4.86 -16.81 11.33
CA ARG A 85 6.12 -17.46 10.96
C ARG A 85 7.34 -16.61 11.32
N ILE A 86 7.29 -15.29 11.08
CA ILE A 86 8.38 -14.40 11.46
C ILE A 86 8.50 -14.34 12.97
N ALA A 87 7.41 -14.23 13.72
CA ALA A 87 7.42 -14.21 15.17
C ALA A 87 8.03 -15.47 15.78
N SER A 88 7.77 -16.64 15.17
CA SER A 88 8.36 -17.91 15.61
C SER A 88 9.89 -17.98 15.40
N ILE A 89 10.42 -17.22 14.43
CA ILE A 89 11.86 -17.22 14.12
C ILE A 89 12.61 -16.14 14.92
N VAL A 90 12.10 -14.91 14.92
CA VAL A 90 12.80 -13.73 15.44
C VAL A 90 12.26 -13.25 16.80
N GLY A 91 11.24 -13.91 17.31
CA GLY A 91 10.53 -13.57 18.55
C GLY A 91 9.49 -12.47 18.36
N GLU A 92 8.44 -12.53 19.18
CA GLU A 92 7.29 -11.61 19.18
C GLU A 92 7.69 -10.13 19.24
N ARG A 93 8.68 -9.80 20.09
CA ARG A 93 9.13 -8.42 20.29
C ARG A 93 9.70 -7.80 19.01
N SER A 94 10.49 -8.54 18.26
CA SER A 94 11.07 -8.09 16.98
C SER A 94 10.01 -8.05 15.90
N ALA A 95 9.16 -9.08 15.83
CA ALA A 95 8.09 -9.17 14.84
C ALA A 95 7.06 -8.02 14.95
N ARG A 96 6.73 -7.57 16.16
CA ARG A 96 5.81 -6.44 16.39
C ARG A 96 6.35 -5.09 15.91
N ARG A 97 7.66 -4.97 15.77
CA ARG A 97 8.31 -3.73 15.30
C ARG A 97 8.41 -3.65 13.78
N LEU A 98 8.20 -4.77 13.07
CA LEU A 98 8.19 -4.79 11.61
C LEU A 98 6.94 -4.07 11.07
N TRP A 99 7.12 -3.38 9.95
CA TRP A 99 6.01 -2.89 9.15
C TRP A 99 5.53 -4.00 8.24
N MET A 100 4.49 -4.71 8.66
CA MET A 100 4.04 -5.93 7.99
C MET A 100 2.52 -5.99 7.89
N GLY A 101 2.02 -6.22 6.68
CA GLY A 101 0.60 -6.29 6.42
C GLY A 101 0.27 -6.26 4.93
N THR A 102 -1.01 -6.03 4.62
CA THR A 102 -1.42 -5.72 3.26
C THR A 102 -1.01 -4.30 2.88
N PHE A 103 -0.86 -4.03 1.57
CA PHE A 103 -0.56 -2.68 1.07
C PHE A 103 -1.49 -1.63 1.69
N HIS A 104 -2.81 -1.81 1.59
CA HIS A 104 -3.77 -0.86 2.14
C HIS A 104 -3.63 -0.68 3.65
N ALA A 105 -3.50 -1.76 4.42
CA ALA A 105 -3.41 -1.68 5.88
C ALA A 105 -2.17 -0.88 6.33
N ILE A 106 -1.03 -1.12 5.70
CA ILE A 106 0.20 -0.40 6.00
C ILE A 106 0.12 1.05 5.52
N PHE A 107 -0.39 1.30 4.33
CA PHE A 107 -0.51 2.65 3.79
C PHE A 107 -1.52 3.49 4.56
N ILE A 108 -2.65 2.93 5.02
CA ILE A 108 -3.58 3.62 5.90
C ILE A 108 -2.88 4.07 7.19
N ARG A 109 -2.11 3.18 7.82
CA ARG A 109 -1.34 3.52 9.02
C ARG A 109 -0.35 4.66 8.74
N PHE A 110 0.37 4.57 7.65
CA PHE A 110 1.33 5.58 7.20
C PHE A 110 0.64 6.93 6.90
N LEU A 111 -0.47 6.91 6.16
CA LEU A 111 -1.25 8.11 5.86
C LEU A 111 -1.85 8.76 7.10
N ARG A 112 -2.18 8.02 8.15
CA ARG A 112 -2.65 8.59 9.43
C ARG A 112 -1.55 9.39 10.13
N ASP A 113 -0.31 8.92 10.05
CA ASP A 113 0.83 9.61 10.67
C ASP A 113 1.17 10.92 9.93
N TYR A 114 0.91 10.99 8.62
CA TYR A 114 1.19 12.14 7.75
C TYR A 114 -0.07 12.79 7.14
N SER A 115 -1.22 12.61 7.77
CA SER A 115 -2.51 13.07 7.22
C SER A 115 -2.60 14.59 7.06
N GLN A 116 -1.98 15.34 7.96
CA GLN A 116 -2.02 16.80 7.96
C GLN A 116 -1.30 17.38 6.75
N GLU A 117 -0.18 16.80 6.31
CA GLU A 117 0.57 17.19 5.13
C GLU A 117 -0.27 17.05 3.85
N LEU A 118 -1.22 16.13 3.86
CA LEU A 118 -2.16 15.88 2.76
C LEU A 118 -3.48 16.66 2.90
N GLY A 119 -3.65 17.39 4.01
CA GLY A 119 -4.88 18.16 4.29
C GLY A 119 -6.07 17.28 4.71
N TYR A 120 -5.81 16.17 5.39
CA TYR A 120 -6.83 15.28 5.96
C TYR A 120 -6.75 15.24 7.49
N PRO A 121 -7.86 14.97 8.20
CA PRO A 121 -7.81 14.69 9.63
C PRO A 121 -7.08 13.36 9.87
N ARG A 122 -6.43 13.19 11.02
CA ARG A 122 -5.76 11.94 11.37
C ARG A 122 -6.71 10.73 11.34
N GLU A 123 -7.92 10.93 11.86
CA GLU A 123 -8.98 9.92 11.89
C GLU A 123 -9.88 10.02 10.64
N PHE A 124 -9.29 10.12 9.45
CA PHE A 124 -10.07 10.13 8.22
C PHE A 124 -10.89 8.83 8.06
N THR A 125 -12.08 8.98 7.50
CA THR A 125 -12.97 7.86 7.17
C THR A 125 -12.53 7.20 5.87
N ILE A 126 -12.67 5.89 5.78
CA ILE A 126 -12.41 5.14 4.54
C ILE A 126 -13.75 4.81 3.91
N TYR A 127 -14.00 5.39 2.73
CA TYR A 127 -15.20 5.09 1.94
C TYR A 127 -15.06 3.73 1.27
N ASP A 128 -16.08 2.91 1.40
CA ASP A 128 -16.22 1.70 0.60
C ASP A 128 -16.74 2.02 -0.81
N GLN A 129 -16.97 0.98 -1.61
CA GLN A 129 -17.46 1.14 -2.97
C GLN A 129 -18.86 1.75 -3.04
N SER A 130 -19.71 1.48 -2.05
CA SER A 130 -21.06 2.03 -1.96
C SER A 130 -21.03 3.51 -1.57
N ASP A 131 -20.24 3.86 -0.57
CA ASP A 131 -20.05 5.24 -0.11
C ASP A 131 -19.54 6.13 -1.24
N SER A 132 -18.50 5.66 -1.93
CA SER A 132 -17.89 6.35 -3.08
C SER A 132 -18.91 6.56 -4.21
N ARG A 133 -19.69 5.53 -4.52
CA ARG A 133 -20.74 5.62 -5.56
C ARG A 133 -21.83 6.61 -5.20
N ASN A 134 -22.26 6.63 -3.95
CA ASN A 134 -23.26 7.56 -3.45
C ASN A 134 -22.74 9.00 -3.50
N ALA A 135 -21.50 9.24 -3.10
CA ALA A 135 -20.86 10.56 -3.19
C ALA A 135 -20.75 11.04 -4.65
N ILE A 136 -20.38 10.17 -5.59
CA ILE A 136 -20.32 10.46 -7.03
C ILE A 136 -21.71 10.78 -7.57
N LYS A 137 -22.76 10.02 -7.19
CA LYS A 137 -24.14 10.30 -7.55
C LYS A 137 -24.58 11.69 -7.09
N GLN A 138 -24.19 12.10 -5.89
CA GLN A 138 -24.46 13.45 -5.40
C GLN A 138 -23.73 14.51 -6.23
N CYS A 139 -22.48 14.27 -6.64
CA CYS A 139 -21.73 15.18 -7.51
C CYS A 139 -22.43 15.36 -8.88
N ILE A 140 -22.88 14.26 -9.50
CA ILE A 140 -23.59 14.30 -10.77
C ILE A 140 -24.86 15.15 -10.66
N LYS A 141 -25.64 14.98 -9.57
CA LYS A 141 -26.85 15.76 -9.30
C LYS A 141 -26.54 17.23 -9.07
N GLU A 142 -25.51 17.54 -8.29
CA GLU A 142 -25.12 18.92 -7.97
C GLU A 142 -24.62 19.68 -9.21
N LEU A 143 -23.94 19.00 -10.11
CA LEU A 143 -23.51 19.54 -11.41
C LEU A 143 -24.66 19.59 -12.44
N GLN A 144 -25.88 19.20 -12.06
CA GLN A 144 -27.08 19.15 -12.92
C GLN A 144 -26.86 18.31 -14.18
N LEU A 145 -26.11 17.20 -14.06
CA LEU A 145 -25.85 16.29 -15.16
C LEU A 145 -26.86 15.14 -15.18
N ASP A 146 -27.18 14.66 -16.40
CA ASP A 146 -28.08 13.53 -16.60
C ASP A 146 -27.44 12.22 -16.14
N ASP A 147 -28.03 11.55 -15.16
CA ASP A 147 -27.53 10.29 -14.59
C ASP A 147 -27.70 9.08 -15.54
N LYS A 148 -28.48 9.20 -16.59
CA LYS A 148 -28.56 8.21 -17.67
C LYS A 148 -27.34 8.25 -18.57
N ILE A 149 -26.76 9.44 -18.77
CA ILE A 149 -25.52 9.66 -19.52
C ILE A 149 -24.31 9.43 -18.61
N TYR A 150 -24.30 10.08 -17.44
CA TYR A 150 -23.24 9.96 -16.43
C TYR A 150 -23.61 8.90 -15.38
N LYS A 151 -23.65 7.63 -15.78
CA LYS A 151 -24.02 6.53 -14.88
C LYS A 151 -23.03 6.44 -13.71
N PRO A 152 -23.48 6.56 -12.43
CA PRO A 152 -22.57 6.64 -11.28
C PRO A 152 -21.53 5.53 -11.20
N ALA A 153 -21.91 4.29 -11.52
CA ALA A 153 -20.98 3.16 -11.51
C ALA A 153 -19.88 3.27 -12.59
N GLN A 154 -20.22 3.79 -13.77
CA GLN A 154 -19.24 3.99 -14.84
C GLN A 154 -18.30 5.15 -14.52
N ILE A 155 -18.84 6.24 -13.95
CA ILE A 155 -18.02 7.37 -13.49
C ILE A 155 -17.07 6.95 -12.37
N GLN A 156 -17.57 6.17 -11.40
CA GLN A 156 -16.74 5.59 -10.34
C GLN A 156 -15.58 4.78 -10.92
N SER A 157 -15.85 3.89 -11.88
CA SER A 157 -14.80 3.09 -12.53
C SER A 157 -13.80 3.97 -13.28
N ARG A 158 -14.26 5.05 -13.92
CA ARG A 158 -13.39 5.99 -14.65
C ARG A 158 -12.46 6.76 -13.68
N ILE A 159 -13.00 7.25 -12.57
CA ILE A 159 -12.22 7.93 -11.52
C ILE A 159 -11.23 6.96 -10.87
N SER A 160 -11.67 5.74 -10.56
CA SER A 160 -10.80 4.69 -10.02
C SER A 160 -9.64 4.39 -10.97
N LEU A 161 -9.90 4.24 -12.27
CA LEU A 161 -8.85 4.03 -13.27
C LEU A 161 -7.86 5.20 -13.31
N ALA A 162 -8.33 6.44 -13.24
CA ALA A 162 -7.47 7.62 -13.20
C ALA A 162 -6.56 7.59 -11.95
N LYS A 163 -7.13 7.36 -10.76
CA LYS A 163 -6.36 7.27 -9.52
C LYS A 163 -5.32 6.14 -9.55
N ASN A 164 -5.69 4.96 -10.08
CA ASN A 164 -4.77 3.82 -10.20
C ASN A 164 -3.64 4.07 -11.20
N ASN A 165 -3.83 4.96 -12.16
CA ASN A 165 -2.78 5.46 -13.05
C ASN A 165 -2.06 6.71 -12.51
N LEU A 166 -2.26 7.05 -11.23
CA LEU A 166 -1.67 8.20 -10.56
C LEU A 166 -2.06 9.55 -11.21
N ILE A 167 -3.21 9.60 -11.87
CA ILE A 167 -3.74 10.81 -12.51
C ILE A 167 -4.58 11.56 -11.48
N THR A 168 -4.06 12.68 -11.01
CA THR A 168 -4.79 13.63 -10.16
C THR A 168 -5.82 14.41 -10.95
N VAL A 169 -6.67 15.19 -10.27
CA VAL A 169 -7.64 16.07 -10.93
C VAL A 169 -6.97 17.02 -11.93
N SER A 170 -5.87 17.65 -11.52
CA SER A 170 -5.10 18.53 -12.42
C SER A 170 -4.47 17.78 -13.59
N GLY A 171 -3.98 16.57 -13.34
CA GLY A 171 -3.46 15.70 -14.39
C GLY A 171 -4.54 15.29 -15.38
N TYR A 172 -5.76 15.03 -14.91
CA TYR A 172 -6.89 14.70 -15.76
C TYR A 172 -7.27 15.84 -16.72
N TYR A 173 -7.39 17.08 -16.20
CA TYR A 173 -7.63 18.26 -17.03
C TYR A 173 -6.52 18.55 -18.04
N ALA A 174 -5.27 18.23 -17.69
CA ALA A 174 -4.10 18.43 -18.57
C ALA A 174 -3.95 17.35 -19.64
N ASP A 175 -4.65 16.22 -19.50
CA ASP A 175 -4.58 15.09 -20.46
C ASP A 175 -5.59 15.29 -21.59
N ALA A 176 -5.12 15.86 -22.71
CA ALA A 176 -5.95 16.13 -23.89
C ALA A 176 -6.62 14.87 -24.42
N ALA A 177 -5.93 13.71 -24.41
CA ALA A 177 -6.48 12.46 -24.92
C ALA A 177 -7.64 11.94 -24.08
N LEU A 178 -7.55 12.06 -22.75
CA LEU A 178 -8.65 11.74 -21.84
C LEU A 178 -9.83 12.66 -22.05
N MET A 179 -9.59 13.97 -22.13
CA MET A 179 -10.64 14.99 -22.32
C MET A 179 -11.36 14.81 -23.66
N GLU A 180 -10.64 14.56 -24.74
CA GLU A 180 -11.20 14.29 -26.07
C GLU A 180 -12.02 12.99 -26.10
N SER A 181 -11.50 11.92 -25.48
CA SER A 181 -12.21 10.63 -25.38
C SER A 181 -13.53 10.77 -24.61
N ASP A 182 -13.52 11.53 -23.51
CA ASP A 182 -14.73 11.78 -22.73
C ASP A 182 -15.74 12.63 -23.50
N ALA A 183 -15.29 13.66 -24.23
CA ALA A 183 -16.14 14.48 -25.08
C ALA A 183 -16.76 13.65 -26.23
N ALA A 184 -15.98 12.82 -26.90
CA ALA A 184 -16.45 11.92 -27.95
C ALA A 184 -17.54 10.95 -27.47
N SER A 185 -17.44 10.51 -26.21
CA SER A 185 -18.45 9.65 -25.56
C SER A 185 -19.66 10.43 -24.99
N ARG A 186 -19.80 11.72 -25.27
CA ARG A 186 -20.81 12.65 -24.73
C ARG A 186 -20.75 12.78 -23.20
N ARG A 187 -19.58 12.57 -22.60
CA ARG A 187 -19.33 12.65 -21.15
C ARG A 187 -18.19 13.59 -20.81
N GLY A 188 -18.07 14.71 -21.50
CA GLY A 188 -16.99 15.68 -21.35
C GLY A 188 -16.87 16.34 -19.97
N ARG A 189 -17.82 16.10 -19.04
CA ARG A 189 -17.82 16.66 -17.69
C ARG A 189 -17.28 15.69 -16.61
N ILE A 190 -16.64 14.59 -17.01
CA ILE A 190 -16.06 13.61 -16.05
C ILE A 190 -15.00 14.27 -15.18
N ALA A 191 -14.13 15.10 -15.73
CA ALA A 191 -13.12 15.84 -14.97
C ALA A 191 -13.74 16.72 -13.86
N ASP A 192 -14.88 17.37 -14.16
CA ASP A 192 -15.59 18.21 -13.18
C ASP A 192 -16.22 17.36 -12.06
N ILE A 193 -16.76 16.19 -12.41
CA ILE A 193 -17.28 15.24 -11.42
C ILE A 193 -16.13 14.75 -10.52
N TYR A 194 -14.98 14.42 -11.10
CA TYR A 194 -13.79 14.02 -10.36
C TYR A 194 -13.32 15.11 -9.41
N ALA A 195 -13.25 16.36 -9.88
CA ALA A 195 -12.85 17.51 -9.07
C ALA A 195 -13.80 17.72 -7.88
N LEU A 196 -15.10 17.71 -8.13
CA LEU A 196 -16.12 17.88 -7.08
C LEU A 196 -16.10 16.71 -6.08
N TYR A 197 -15.93 15.47 -6.56
CA TYR A 197 -15.82 14.28 -5.73
C TYR A 197 -14.64 14.37 -4.77
N VAL A 198 -13.44 14.70 -5.26
CA VAL A 198 -12.24 14.87 -4.43
C VAL A 198 -12.44 15.98 -3.40
N LYS A 199 -13.05 17.11 -3.79
CA LYS A 199 -13.37 18.21 -2.88
C LYS A 199 -14.30 17.75 -1.77
N LYS A 200 -15.39 17.04 -2.10
CA LYS A 200 -16.36 16.52 -1.12
C LYS A 200 -15.72 15.50 -0.18
N CYS A 201 -14.91 14.58 -0.68
CA CYS A 201 -14.17 13.64 0.15
C CYS A 201 -13.24 14.37 1.14
N LYS A 202 -12.48 15.36 0.69
CA LYS A 202 -11.64 16.18 1.58
C LYS A 202 -12.45 16.92 2.64
N THR A 203 -13.54 17.55 2.26
CA THR A 203 -14.44 18.26 3.20
C THR A 203 -15.04 17.32 4.23
N ALA A 204 -15.36 16.09 3.84
CA ALA A 204 -15.87 15.04 4.73
C ALA A 204 -14.77 14.35 5.55
N GLY A 205 -13.50 14.69 5.32
CA GLY A 205 -12.37 13.98 5.93
C GLY A 205 -12.33 12.49 5.56
N ALA A 206 -12.61 12.16 4.30
CA ALA A 206 -12.72 10.79 3.81
C ALA A 206 -11.75 10.50 2.64
N MET A 207 -11.28 9.26 2.58
CA MET A 207 -10.54 8.70 1.45
C MET A 207 -11.23 7.43 0.98
N ASP A 208 -11.27 7.18 -0.33
CA ASP A 208 -11.65 5.87 -0.86
C ASP A 208 -10.42 4.93 -0.96
N PHE A 209 -10.62 3.68 -1.38
CA PHE A 209 -9.54 2.70 -1.50
C PHE A 209 -8.45 3.13 -2.48
N ASP A 210 -8.83 3.80 -3.57
CA ASP A 210 -7.86 4.26 -4.58
C ASP A 210 -7.05 5.46 -4.06
N ASP A 211 -7.66 6.31 -3.21
CA ASP A 211 -6.98 7.42 -2.54
C ASP A 211 -5.85 6.94 -1.62
N ILE A 212 -6.00 5.77 -1.00
CA ILE A 212 -4.94 5.23 -0.14
C ILE A 212 -3.65 5.03 -0.91
N LEU A 213 -3.73 4.50 -2.13
CA LEU A 213 -2.56 4.29 -2.99
C LEU A 213 -2.06 5.61 -3.61
N LEU A 214 -2.97 6.42 -4.13
CA LEU A 214 -2.64 7.70 -4.76
C LEU A 214 -1.99 8.66 -3.76
N ASN A 215 -2.61 8.84 -2.59
CA ASN A 215 -2.09 9.75 -1.57
C ASN A 215 -0.78 9.27 -0.95
N THR A 216 -0.57 7.95 -0.82
CA THR A 216 0.74 7.41 -0.42
C THR A 216 1.81 7.74 -1.45
N ASN A 217 1.52 7.62 -2.75
CA ASN A 217 2.44 8.02 -3.80
C ASN A 217 2.77 9.52 -3.75
N ILE A 218 1.74 10.37 -3.60
CA ILE A 218 1.90 11.83 -3.47
C ILE A 218 2.77 12.16 -2.26
N LEU A 219 2.51 11.54 -1.12
CA LEU A 219 3.26 11.75 0.12
C LEU A 219 4.73 11.38 -0.07
N LEU A 220 5.02 10.18 -0.55
CA LEU A 220 6.39 9.71 -0.77
C LEU A 220 7.14 10.53 -1.83
N LYS A 221 6.44 11.10 -2.81
CA LYS A 221 7.04 11.94 -3.84
C LYS A 221 7.39 13.33 -3.34
N ASN A 222 6.50 13.95 -2.57
CA ASN A 222 6.58 15.37 -2.23
C ASN A 222 7.17 15.66 -0.84
N PHE A 223 7.21 14.66 0.05
CA PHE A 223 7.67 14.79 1.42
C PHE A 223 8.83 13.83 1.70
N PRO A 224 10.09 14.30 1.54
CA PRO A 224 11.28 13.46 1.74
C PRO A 224 11.33 12.77 3.11
N ASP A 225 10.95 13.48 4.16
CA ASP A 225 10.95 12.95 5.54
C ASP A 225 10.02 11.73 5.72
N ALA A 226 8.99 11.62 4.88
CA ALA A 226 8.10 10.47 4.88
C ALA A 226 8.73 9.20 4.27
N ARG A 227 9.87 9.32 3.58
CA ARG A 227 10.62 8.20 2.97
C ARG A 227 11.71 7.64 3.88
N GLU A 228 12.13 8.37 4.91
CA GLU A 228 13.18 7.99 5.87
C GLU A 228 12.62 7.19 7.07
#